data_07f2c508748e480e9d28d3423ebf3577
#
_entry.id   07f2c508748e480e9d28d3423ebf3577
#
_cell.length_a   1.000
_cell.length_b   1.000
_cell.length_c   1.000
_cell.angle_alpha   90.00
_cell.angle_beta   90.00
_cell.angle_gamma   90.00
#
_symmetry.space_group_name_H-M   'P 1'
#
loop_
_entity.id
_entity.type
_entity.pdbx_description
1 polymer ?
#
loop_
_entity_poly.entity_id
_entity_poly.type
_entity_poly.pdbx_seq_one_letter_code
_entity_poly.pdbx_strand_id
1 'polypeptide(L)'
;MRKMKDSGIPWLGNIPETWNIAKIKNIANIYVGNSIRDEDKENYSDSGNGIPYIATKDINVDTSIIDYKNGIYTKINDKSFKIANIDSTLMCIEGGSAGKKIAFLEEKVSFVNKLCCFEPKKVNSKYMYYYLKSPAFKIKFDSHLSGLIGGVSQSELKEFPICMPTDAEQIKIANFLDEKIKEIDNAIIKTKETIEDYKKLKKSIITKLVTKGLDKNIEMQDTDSDWIGKIPKHWKYIKIKTLFHAVDERNNNENALLLSLYTAIGVKPRNELEEKGNKAVTVINYKKVKQNDIIVNKLLAWMGAIAYSDYEGVTSPDYDVYRANDNANVFRDYYNAYFRYTNFNGDCYRYGHGIMLMRWRTYPEELLKIKVPNPPYNEQVEISNVIDIKCKEIDKLIENKEKIVEELEQYKKSVIYEYVTGKKEVN
;
A
#
# COMPACT_ATOMS: atom_id res chain seq x y z
N MET A 1 11.28 33.27 -26.56
CA MET A 1 11.96 32.39 -25.58
C MET A 1 12.69 33.25 -24.55
N ARG A 2 12.54 32.92 -23.29
CA ARG A 2 13.22 33.59 -22.17
C ARG A 2 14.73 33.42 -22.29
N LYS A 3 15.53 34.47 -22.05
CA LYS A 3 16.99 34.35 -22.01
C LYS A 3 17.43 33.56 -20.78
N MET A 4 18.37 32.65 -20.97
CA MET A 4 18.84 31.73 -19.94
C MET A 4 20.36 31.97 -19.71
N LYS A 5 20.81 31.75 -18.46
CA LYS A 5 22.23 31.73 -18.06
C LYS A 5 22.57 30.45 -17.31
N ASP A 6 23.80 30.04 -17.31
CA ASP A 6 24.29 28.95 -16.49
C ASP A 6 24.13 29.32 -14.99
N SER A 7 23.54 28.45 -14.21
CA SER A 7 23.40 28.62 -12.77
C SER A 7 24.70 28.43 -12.00
N GLY A 8 25.71 27.84 -12.60
CA GLY A 8 26.94 27.37 -11.95
C GLY A 8 26.70 26.12 -11.07
N ILE A 9 25.53 25.50 -11.15
CA ILE A 9 25.16 24.31 -10.37
C ILE A 9 24.78 23.18 -11.32
N PRO A 10 25.58 22.09 -11.39
CA PRO A 10 25.43 21.06 -12.43
C PRO A 10 24.02 20.44 -12.55
N TRP A 11 23.34 20.16 -11.42
CA TRP A 11 22.00 19.56 -11.44
C TRP A 11 20.86 20.55 -11.70
N LEU A 12 21.11 21.86 -11.59
CA LEU A 12 20.15 22.90 -11.98
C LEU A 12 20.30 23.26 -13.46
N GLY A 13 21.54 23.26 -13.98
CA GLY A 13 21.85 23.71 -15.33
C GLY A 13 21.47 25.19 -15.53
N ASN A 14 20.92 25.54 -16.70
CA ASN A 14 20.56 26.93 -17.01
C ASN A 14 19.31 27.38 -16.29
N ILE A 15 19.30 28.61 -15.82
CA ILE A 15 18.17 29.33 -15.19
C ILE A 15 17.92 30.65 -15.96
N PRO A 16 16.75 31.30 -15.79
CA PRO A 16 16.51 32.62 -16.41
C PRO A 16 17.58 33.64 -16.01
N GLU A 17 17.99 34.49 -16.97
CA GLU A 17 18.99 35.54 -16.72
C GLU A 17 18.63 36.46 -15.55
N THR A 18 17.34 36.74 -15.37
CA THR A 18 16.79 37.61 -14.31
C THR A 18 16.79 36.95 -12.92
N TRP A 19 16.97 35.62 -12.84
CA TRP A 19 16.93 34.88 -11.57
C TRP A 19 18.32 34.87 -10.90
N ASN A 20 18.31 34.86 -9.57
CA ASN A 20 19.49 34.69 -8.74
C ASN A 20 19.49 33.34 -8.03
N ILE A 21 20.64 32.94 -7.52
CA ILE A 21 20.78 31.80 -6.61
C ILE A 21 21.04 32.37 -5.21
N ALA A 22 20.26 31.93 -4.24
CA ALA A 22 20.47 32.26 -2.83
C ALA A 22 20.74 30.97 -2.03
N LYS A 23 21.35 31.12 -0.86
CA LYS A 23 21.43 30.03 0.11
C LYS A 23 20.18 30.09 1.01
N ILE A 24 19.67 28.94 1.43
CA ILE A 24 18.45 28.86 2.27
C ILE A 24 18.57 29.74 3.53
N LYS A 25 19.74 29.78 4.19
CA LYS A 25 19.97 30.62 5.38
C LYS A 25 19.70 32.13 5.17
N ASN A 26 19.79 32.60 3.93
CA ASN A 26 19.62 34.01 3.61
C ASN A 26 18.14 34.40 3.40
N ILE A 27 17.26 33.41 3.22
CA ILE A 27 15.86 33.61 2.83
C ILE A 27 14.86 33.03 3.81
N ALA A 28 15.30 32.09 4.68
CA ALA A 28 14.46 31.43 5.65
C ALA A 28 15.20 31.22 6.99
N ASN A 29 14.43 31.16 8.08
CA ASN A 29 14.89 30.51 9.31
C ASN A 29 14.72 29.03 9.19
N ILE A 30 15.74 28.24 9.57
CA ILE A 30 15.59 26.80 9.66
C ILE A 30 16.03 26.32 11.04
N TYR A 31 15.22 25.44 11.61
CA TYR A 31 15.45 24.85 12.93
C TYR A 31 14.76 23.49 13.06
N VAL A 32 15.31 22.64 13.92
CA VAL A 32 14.73 21.33 14.24
C VAL A 32 13.90 21.43 15.51
N GLY A 33 12.91 20.55 15.64
CA GLY A 33 12.03 20.50 16.80
C GLY A 33 12.66 19.86 18.04
N ASN A 34 11.82 19.45 18.97
CA ASN A 34 12.19 18.87 20.25
C ASN A 34 11.46 17.52 20.43
N SER A 35 12.15 16.49 20.92
CA SER A 35 11.53 15.19 21.19
C SER A 35 10.80 15.17 22.53
N ILE A 36 9.64 14.51 22.55
CA ILE A 36 8.97 14.07 23.77
C ILE A 36 9.48 12.64 24.05
N ARG A 37 9.89 12.34 25.29
CA ARG A 37 10.24 10.98 25.68
C ARG A 37 9.01 10.09 25.70
N ASP A 38 9.17 8.82 25.41
CA ASP A 38 8.03 7.87 25.35
C ASP A 38 7.27 7.80 26.69
N GLU A 39 7.99 7.86 27.81
CA GLU A 39 7.45 7.90 29.17
C GLU A 39 6.63 9.16 29.51
N ASP A 40 6.88 10.26 28.80
CA ASP A 40 6.22 11.55 29.03
C ASP A 40 5.00 11.78 28.11
N LYS A 41 4.76 10.93 27.13
CA LYS A 41 3.71 11.15 26.11
C LYS A 41 2.31 11.28 26.69
N GLU A 42 2.02 10.58 27.77
CA GLU A 42 0.72 10.68 28.45
C GLU A 42 0.45 12.08 29.01
N ASN A 43 1.50 12.83 29.38
CA ASN A 43 1.39 14.21 29.87
C ASN A 43 1.00 15.23 28.79
N TYR A 44 1.06 14.79 27.51
CA TYR A 44 0.78 15.62 26.32
C TYR A 44 -0.47 15.12 25.56
N SER A 45 -1.32 14.33 26.19
CA SER A 45 -2.51 13.72 25.57
C SER A 45 -3.78 14.59 25.63
N ASP A 46 -3.72 15.81 26.15
CA ASP A 46 -4.90 16.68 26.31
C ASP A 46 -5.17 17.50 25.04
N SER A 47 -6.33 17.29 24.45
CA SER A 47 -6.77 17.90 23.19
C SER A 47 -7.44 19.27 23.32
N GLY A 48 -7.61 19.82 24.56
CA GLY A 48 -8.53 20.95 24.75
C GLY A 48 -7.98 22.33 24.37
N ASN A 49 -6.69 22.63 24.64
CA ASN A 49 -6.13 23.97 24.49
C ASN A 49 -4.61 23.99 24.18
N GLY A 50 -4.11 22.95 23.51
CA GLY A 50 -2.67 22.81 23.19
C GLY A 50 -2.33 23.13 21.73
N ILE A 51 -1.03 23.21 21.46
CA ILE A 51 -0.48 23.26 20.10
C ILE A 51 -0.23 21.84 19.64
N PRO A 52 -0.74 21.39 18.46
CA PRO A 52 -0.48 20.06 17.93
C PRO A 52 1.01 19.75 17.88
N TYR A 53 1.42 18.58 18.36
CA TYR A 53 2.79 18.10 18.26
C TYR A 53 2.93 17.11 17.11
N ILE A 54 3.70 17.47 16.09
CA ILE A 54 3.82 16.70 14.86
C ILE A 54 5.09 15.84 14.88
N ALA A 55 4.91 14.53 14.74
CA ALA A 55 5.98 13.58 14.53
C ALA A 55 6.05 13.18 13.04
N THR A 56 7.12 12.50 12.65
CA THR A 56 7.29 12.05 11.24
C THR A 56 6.18 11.13 10.75
N LYS A 57 5.54 10.36 11.63
CA LYS A 57 4.41 9.47 11.29
C LYS A 57 3.16 10.25 10.88
N ASP A 58 3.00 11.47 11.41
CA ASP A 58 1.80 12.28 11.23
C ASP A 58 1.80 13.06 9.89
N ILE A 59 2.89 12.99 9.13
CA ILE A 59 2.98 13.51 7.76
C ILE A 59 2.81 12.35 6.77
N ASN A 60 1.78 12.43 5.94
CA ASN A 60 1.56 11.47 4.87
C ASN A 60 2.57 11.71 3.74
N VAL A 61 3.27 10.67 3.29
CA VAL A 61 4.33 10.78 2.28
C VAL A 61 3.80 11.08 0.88
N ASP A 62 2.62 10.59 0.54
CA ASP A 62 2.05 10.69 -0.81
C ASP A 62 1.29 12.00 -0.99
N THR A 63 0.49 12.38 0.00
CA THR A 63 -0.38 13.56 -0.06
C THR A 63 0.25 14.81 0.54
N SER A 64 1.31 14.68 1.36
CA SER A 64 1.90 15.75 2.17
C SER A 64 0.93 16.37 3.19
N ILE A 65 -0.17 15.70 3.49
CA ILE A 65 -1.16 16.14 4.49
C ILE A 65 -0.63 15.79 5.88
N ILE A 66 -0.88 16.70 6.84
CA ILE A 66 -0.53 16.55 8.25
C ILE A 66 -1.78 16.13 9.03
N ASP A 67 -1.62 15.13 9.89
CA ASP A 67 -2.63 14.81 10.91
C ASP A 67 -2.43 15.70 12.15
N TYR A 68 -3.14 16.82 12.19
CA TYR A 68 -3.13 17.73 13.33
C TYR A 68 -3.91 17.19 14.54
N LYS A 69 -4.70 16.12 14.35
CA LYS A 69 -5.56 15.51 15.40
C LYS A 69 -4.98 14.17 15.90
N ASN A 70 -3.67 14.03 15.89
CA ASN A 70 -2.95 12.83 16.30
C ASN A 70 -3.00 12.49 17.79
N GLY A 71 -3.67 13.33 18.60
CA GLY A 71 -3.85 13.13 20.05
C GLY A 71 -2.71 13.63 20.93
N ILE A 72 -1.68 14.28 20.39
CA ILE A 72 -0.53 14.80 21.15
C ILE A 72 -0.46 16.32 20.99
N TYR A 73 -0.46 17.04 22.14
CA TYR A 73 -0.49 18.50 22.17
C TYR A 73 0.50 19.04 23.21
N THR A 74 1.23 20.10 22.89
CA THR A 74 2.08 20.83 23.84
C THR A 74 1.36 22.05 24.38
N LYS A 75 1.71 22.50 25.58
CA LYS A 75 1.12 23.72 26.19
C LYS A 75 1.53 24.96 25.41
N ILE A 76 0.62 25.91 25.24
CA ILE A 76 0.81 27.14 24.43
C ILE A 76 2.06 27.94 24.85
N ASN A 77 2.40 27.96 26.15
CA ASN A 77 3.51 28.72 26.69
C ASN A 77 4.71 27.84 27.11
N ASP A 78 4.77 26.60 26.64
CA ASP A 78 5.88 25.73 26.97
C ASP A 78 7.13 26.09 26.14
N LYS A 79 8.07 26.78 26.78
CA LYS A 79 9.33 27.24 26.16
C LYS A 79 10.31 26.09 25.85
N SER A 80 10.03 24.87 26.29
CA SER A 80 10.86 23.71 25.97
C SER A 80 10.67 23.23 24.54
N PHE A 81 9.56 23.62 23.89
CA PHE A 81 9.26 23.29 22.51
C PHE A 81 9.43 24.45 21.56
N LYS A 82 10.06 24.20 20.43
CA LYS A 82 10.07 25.14 19.32
C LYS A 82 8.74 25.05 18.57
N ILE A 83 8.23 26.20 18.19
CA ILE A 83 6.96 26.33 17.48
C ILE A 83 7.25 26.68 16.02
N ALA A 84 6.67 25.93 15.09
CA ALA A 84 6.61 26.29 13.68
C ALA A 84 5.33 27.08 13.41
N ASN A 85 5.46 28.21 12.77
CA ASN A 85 4.34 29.08 12.43
C ASN A 85 3.61 28.55 11.18
N ILE A 86 2.38 29.01 11.02
CA ILE A 86 1.60 28.88 9.78
C ILE A 86 2.44 29.37 8.59
N ASP A 87 2.21 28.84 7.39
CA ASP A 87 2.97 29.14 6.17
C ASP A 87 4.43 28.68 6.18
N SER A 88 4.87 27.95 7.20
CA SER A 88 6.17 27.28 7.20
C SER A 88 6.08 25.91 6.54
N THR A 89 7.24 25.33 6.19
CA THR A 89 7.33 23.96 5.68
C THR A 89 8.06 23.08 6.69
N LEU A 90 7.49 21.91 7.02
CA LEU A 90 8.18 20.86 7.75
C LEU A 90 8.74 19.82 6.79
N MET A 91 9.98 19.40 7.01
CA MET A 91 10.64 18.34 6.26
C MET A 91 11.28 17.33 7.19
N CYS A 92 11.08 16.05 6.93
CA CYS A 92 11.82 15.00 7.61
C CYS A 92 13.27 14.99 7.10
N ILE A 93 14.24 15.09 8.02
CA ILE A 93 15.66 15.22 7.69
C ILE A 93 16.49 14.02 8.14
N GLU A 94 15.89 13.04 8.85
CA GLU A 94 16.57 11.88 9.42
C GLU A 94 15.73 10.60 9.29
N GLY A 95 16.41 9.47 9.04
CA GLY A 95 15.80 8.15 8.95
C GLY A 95 15.23 7.81 7.59
N GLY A 96 14.53 6.68 7.45
CA GLY A 96 14.03 6.15 6.18
C GLY A 96 13.07 7.06 5.41
N SER A 97 12.54 8.12 6.06
CA SER A 97 11.67 9.13 5.46
C SER A 97 12.37 10.45 5.16
N ALA A 98 13.68 10.54 5.36
CA ALA A 98 14.47 11.74 5.13
C ALA A 98 14.32 12.23 3.67
N GLY A 99 14.01 13.51 3.49
CA GLY A 99 13.79 14.14 2.19
C GLY A 99 12.53 13.68 1.44
N LYS A 100 11.69 12.80 2.04
CA LYS A 100 10.46 12.28 1.42
C LYS A 100 9.20 12.89 2.00
N LYS A 101 9.15 13.06 3.32
CA LYS A 101 8.01 13.67 4.02
C LYS A 101 8.23 15.17 4.13
N ILE A 102 7.48 15.93 3.36
CA ILE A 102 7.55 17.40 3.30
C ILE A 102 6.10 17.91 3.31
N ALA A 103 5.76 18.79 4.24
CA ALA A 103 4.41 19.30 4.39
C ALA A 103 4.40 20.81 4.64
N PHE A 104 3.41 21.48 4.08
CA PHE A 104 3.12 22.90 4.32
C PHE A 104 2.22 23.04 5.53
N LEU A 105 2.48 24.00 6.40
CA LEU A 105 1.74 24.21 7.65
C LEU A 105 0.55 25.14 7.45
N GLU A 106 -0.64 24.65 7.78
CA GLU A 106 -1.88 25.41 7.82
C GLU A 106 -2.22 25.86 9.24
N GLU A 107 -1.55 25.28 10.26
CA GLU A 107 -1.69 25.61 11.67
C GLU A 107 -0.32 25.76 12.32
N LYS A 108 -0.28 26.43 13.48
CA LYS A 108 0.92 26.45 14.33
C LYS A 108 1.10 25.10 14.99
N VAL A 109 2.33 24.58 14.97
CA VAL A 109 2.66 23.28 15.55
C VAL A 109 3.97 23.30 16.33
N SER A 110 4.07 22.46 17.34
CA SER A 110 5.33 21.95 17.85
C SER A 110 5.69 20.66 17.12
N PHE A 111 6.93 20.23 17.10
CA PHE A 111 7.33 19.10 16.25
C PHE A 111 8.60 18.40 16.74
N VAL A 112 8.75 17.14 16.30
CA VAL A 112 9.87 16.27 16.70
C VAL A 112 11.21 16.74 16.11
N ASN A 113 12.33 16.40 16.76
CA ASN A 113 13.69 16.75 16.33
C ASN A 113 14.10 16.16 14.97
N LYS A 114 13.43 15.10 14.48
CA LYS A 114 13.63 14.52 13.13
C LYS A 114 13.01 15.34 12.01
N LEU A 115 12.21 16.33 12.36
CA LEU A 115 11.65 17.30 11.43
C LEU A 115 12.43 18.64 11.52
N CYS A 116 12.68 19.24 10.36
CA CYS A 116 13.23 20.57 10.23
C CYS A 116 12.15 21.52 9.71
N CYS A 117 11.96 22.63 10.39
CA CYS A 117 11.09 23.71 9.96
C CYS A 117 11.87 24.68 9.06
N PHE A 118 11.27 25.05 7.94
CA PHE A 118 11.70 26.10 7.03
C PHE A 118 10.67 27.23 7.12
N GLU A 119 11.01 28.27 7.87
CA GLU A 119 10.17 29.44 8.07
C GLU A 119 10.63 30.58 7.12
N PRO A 120 9.81 30.97 6.12
CA PRO A 120 10.20 31.91 5.09
C PRO A 120 10.36 33.32 5.67
N LYS A 121 11.36 34.07 5.15
CA LYS A 121 11.61 35.47 5.51
C LYS A 121 11.62 36.41 4.31
N LYS A 122 12.34 36.02 3.26
CA LYS A 122 12.58 36.78 2.03
C LYS A 122 12.22 35.98 0.79
N VAL A 123 11.25 35.10 0.91
CA VAL A 123 10.79 34.23 -0.16
C VAL A 123 9.30 33.93 0.05
N ASN A 124 8.56 33.78 -1.03
CA ASN A 124 7.16 33.33 -0.94
C ASN A 124 7.10 31.92 -0.33
N SER A 125 6.23 31.71 0.65
CA SER A 125 6.14 30.48 1.44
C SER A 125 5.80 29.26 0.59
N LYS A 126 4.83 29.36 -0.32
CA LYS A 126 4.42 28.30 -1.22
C LYS A 126 5.47 28.01 -2.29
N TYR A 127 6.11 29.06 -2.84
CA TYR A 127 7.22 28.87 -3.77
C TYR A 127 8.35 28.06 -3.12
N MET A 128 8.75 28.41 -1.88
CA MET A 128 9.75 27.68 -1.14
C MET A 128 9.33 26.24 -0.89
N TYR A 129 8.08 26.00 -0.49
CA TYR A 129 7.54 24.64 -0.31
C TYR A 129 7.68 23.81 -1.59
N TYR A 130 7.29 24.33 -2.76
CA TYR A 130 7.44 23.62 -4.02
C TYR A 130 8.89 23.40 -4.41
N TYR A 131 9.77 24.37 -4.15
CA TYR A 131 11.20 24.19 -4.38
C TYR A 131 11.76 23.04 -3.53
N LEU A 132 11.42 22.97 -2.26
CA LEU A 132 11.83 21.88 -1.35
C LEU A 132 11.30 20.51 -1.80
N LYS A 133 10.15 20.47 -2.46
CA LYS A 133 9.58 19.24 -3.06
C LYS A 133 10.14 18.90 -4.42
N SER A 134 10.92 19.78 -5.03
CA SER A 134 11.40 19.58 -6.41
C SER A 134 12.49 18.52 -6.51
N PRO A 135 12.60 17.85 -7.66
CA PRO A 135 13.75 16.99 -7.95
C PRO A 135 15.10 17.71 -7.82
N ALA A 136 15.16 19.01 -8.13
CA ALA A 136 16.38 19.81 -7.97
C ALA A 136 16.88 19.84 -6.54
N PHE A 137 15.99 20.10 -5.58
CA PHE A 137 16.33 20.05 -4.16
C PHE A 137 16.66 18.62 -3.70
N LYS A 138 15.87 17.64 -4.16
CA LYS A 138 16.06 16.25 -3.75
C LYS A 138 17.42 15.68 -4.18
N ILE A 139 17.89 15.96 -5.38
CA ILE A 139 19.24 15.55 -5.85
C ILE A 139 20.31 16.07 -4.87
N LYS A 140 20.24 17.33 -4.48
CA LYS A 140 21.18 17.91 -3.52
C LYS A 140 21.05 17.27 -2.15
N PHE A 141 19.82 17.07 -1.68
CA PHE A 141 19.54 16.44 -0.39
C PHE A 141 20.12 15.02 -0.34
N ASP A 142 19.82 14.19 -1.35
CA ASP A 142 20.26 12.79 -1.42
C ASP A 142 21.80 12.69 -1.48
N SER A 143 22.49 13.64 -2.12
CA SER A 143 23.95 13.69 -2.18
C SER A 143 24.62 13.99 -0.81
N HIS A 144 23.84 14.42 0.18
CA HIS A 144 24.30 14.72 1.55
C HIS A 144 23.77 13.72 2.58
N LEU A 145 22.99 12.72 2.16
CA LEU A 145 22.55 11.66 3.08
C LEU A 145 23.77 10.92 3.62
N SER A 146 24.00 11.00 4.93
CA SER A 146 25.15 10.43 5.61
C SER A 146 24.72 9.67 6.88
N GLY A 147 25.62 8.82 7.39
CA GLY A 147 25.40 8.03 8.60
C GLY A 147 24.60 6.73 8.38
N LEU A 148 24.64 5.84 9.39
CA LEU A 148 23.97 4.52 9.38
C LEU A 148 22.44 4.62 9.24
N ILE A 149 21.84 5.70 9.77
CA ILE A 149 20.39 5.92 9.77
C ILE A 149 19.95 6.76 8.55
N GLY A 150 20.90 7.41 7.85
CA GLY A 150 20.64 8.36 6.77
C GLY A 150 20.03 9.67 7.29
N GLY A 151 20.73 10.79 7.07
CA GLY A 151 20.23 12.10 7.46
C GLY A 151 21.03 13.24 6.86
N VAL A 152 20.46 14.45 6.85
CA VAL A 152 21.12 15.70 6.46
C VAL A 152 20.97 16.68 7.60
N SER A 153 22.08 17.24 8.09
CA SER A 153 22.06 18.16 9.20
C SER A 153 21.43 19.52 8.87
N GLN A 154 20.89 20.20 9.87
CA GLN A 154 20.38 21.57 9.73
C GLN A 154 21.47 22.53 9.20
N SER A 155 22.75 22.33 9.58
CA SER A 155 23.87 23.15 9.14
C SER A 155 24.13 23.01 7.65
N GLU A 156 24.05 21.80 7.11
CA GLU A 156 24.19 21.55 5.68
C GLU A 156 23.01 22.14 4.89
N LEU A 157 21.77 21.94 5.35
CA LEU A 157 20.58 22.49 4.72
C LEU A 157 20.62 24.03 4.60
N LYS A 158 21.25 24.72 5.56
CA LYS A 158 21.46 26.16 5.51
C LYS A 158 22.26 26.62 4.28
N GLU A 159 23.16 25.78 3.80
CA GLU A 159 24.04 26.09 2.68
C GLU A 159 23.47 25.66 1.32
N PHE A 160 22.32 24.97 1.29
CA PHE A 160 21.72 24.52 0.04
C PHE A 160 21.24 25.70 -0.80
N PRO A 161 21.50 25.64 -2.13
CA PRO A 161 21.06 26.68 -3.05
C PRO A 161 19.57 26.57 -3.35
N ILE A 162 18.98 27.73 -3.62
CA ILE A 162 17.61 27.87 -4.11
C ILE A 162 17.57 28.92 -5.23
N CYS A 163 16.80 28.65 -6.27
CA CYS A 163 16.52 29.62 -7.33
C CYS A 163 15.62 30.72 -6.78
N MET A 164 15.92 31.96 -7.08
CA MET A 164 15.19 33.15 -6.60
C MET A 164 14.66 33.95 -7.78
N PRO A 165 13.41 33.72 -8.22
CA PRO A 165 12.66 34.61 -9.09
C PRO A 165 12.40 35.96 -8.44
N THR A 166 11.88 36.92 -9.20
CA THR A 166 11.28 38.11 -8.62
C THR A 166 10.05 37.77 -7.74
N ASP A 167 9.71 38.60 -6.78
CA ASP A 167 8.58 38.33 -5.86
C ASP A 167 7.26 38.07 -6.63
N ALA A 168 7.03 38.84 -7.71
CA ALA A 168 5.85 38.65 -8.56
C ALA A 168 5.86 37.29 -9.27
N GLU A 169 7.02 36.83 -9.74
CA GLU A 169 7.16 35.51 -10.36
C GLU A 169 6.98 34.38 -9.34
N GLN A 170 7.54 34.54 -8.10
CA GLN A 170 7.35 33.55 -7.05
C GLN A 170 5.87 33.33 -6.76
N ILE A 171 5.09 34.40 -6.65
CA ILE A 171 3.63 34.34 -6.41
C ILE A 171 2.92 33.65 -7.60
N LYS A 172 3.23 34.04 -8.83
CA LYS A 172 2.65 33.41 -10.02
C LYS A 172 2.94 31.91 -10.08
N ILE A 173 4.20 31.53 -9.86
CA ILE A 173 4.62 30.11 -9.87
C ILE A 173 3.91 29.36 -8.76
N ALA A 174 3.85 29.90 -7.54
CA ALA A 174 3.20 29.27 -6.41
C ALA A 174 1.72 29.00 -6.67
N ASN A 175 0.98 30.01 -7.13
CA ASN A 175 -0.45 29.90 -7.45
C ASN A 175 -0.70 28.89 -8.57
N PHE A 176 0.07 28.95 -9.64
CA PHE A 176 -0.02 27.98 -10.75
C PHE A 176 0.23 26.55 -10.26
N LEU A 177 1.26 26.34 -9.44
CA LEU A 177 1.58 25.02 -8.91
C LEU A 177 0.51 24.52 -7.92
N ASP A 178 -0.07 25.39 -7.07
CA ASP A 178 -1.16 25.03 -6.17
C ASP A 178 -2.37 24.48 -6.96
N GLU A 179 -2.77 25.15 -8.03
CA GLU A 179 -3.87 24.69 -8.90
C GLU A 179 -3.50 23.41 -9.65
N LYS A 180 -2.34 23.42 -10.33
CA LYS A 180 -1.93 22.31 -11.20
C LYS A 180 -1.66 21.03 -10.44
N ILE A 181 -1.01 21.13 -9.29
CA ILE A 181 -0.71 19.94 -8.44
C ILE A 181 -2.01 19.39 -7.86
N LYS A 182 -2.94 20.24 -7.46
CA LYS A 182 -4.27 19.80 -6.99
C LYS A 182 -5.04 19.05 -8.09
N GLU A 183 -4.99 19.50 -9.34
CA GLU A 183 -5.60 18.79 -10.48
C GLU A 183 -4.97 17.39 -10.65
N ILE A 184 -3.63 17.31 -10.65
CA ILE A 184 -2.90 16.05 -10.81
C ILE A 184 -3.20 15.10 -9.64
N ASP A 185 -3.18 15.60 -8.40
CA ASP A 185 -3.47 14.77 -7.21
C ASP A 185 -4.91 14.24 -7.23
N ASN A 186 -5.88 15.04 -7.64
CA ASN A 186 -7.25 14.58 -7.83
C ASN A 186 -7.37 13.49 -8.92
N ALA A 187 -6.62 13.63 -10.02
CA ALA A 187 -6.58 12.61 -11.08
C ALA A 187 -5.96 11.30 -10.56
N ILE A 188 -4.88 11.36 -9.78
CA ILE A 188 -4.25 10.20 -9.13
C ILE A 188 -5.23 9.51 -8.18
N ILE A 189 -5.91 10.25 -7.30
CA ILE A 189 -6.88 9.72 -6.34
C ILE A 189 -8.01 9.00 -7.09
N LYS A 190 -8.65 9.64 -8.06
CA LYS A 190 -9.73 9.03 -8.85
C LYS A 190 -9.29 7.78 -9.61
N THR A 191 -8.04 7.78 -10.11
CA THR A 191 -7.50 6.62 -10.81
C THR A 191 -7.27 5.45 -9.84
N LYS A 192 -6.74 5.71 -8.64
CA LYS A 192 -6.59 4.71 -7.57
C LYS A 192 -7.94 4.15 -7.09
N GLU A 193 -8.95 5.00 -6.94
CA GLU A 193 -10.33 4.57 -6.64
C GLU A 193 -10.89 3.65 -7.74
N THR A 194 -10.67 4.00 -8.99
CA THR A 194 -11.08 3.16 -10.14
C THR A 194 -10.40 1.78 -10.13
N ILE A 195 -9.12 1.71 -9.75
CA ILE A 195 -8.41 0.43 -9.58
C ILE A 195 -9.08 -0.43 -8.52
N GLU A 196 -9.43 0.15 -7.37
CA GLU A 196 -10.13 -0.59 -6.31
C GLU A 196 -11.53 -1.05 -6.75
N ASP A 197 -12.24 -0.26 -7.53
CA ASP A 197 -13.54 -0.65 -8.08
C ASP A 197 -13.42 -1.80 -9.10
N TYR A 198 -12.37 -1.81 -9.94
CA TYR A 198 -12.08 -2.96 -10.80
C TYR A 198 -11.76 -4.23 -10.00
N LYS A 199 -11.02 -4.14 -8.91
CA LYS A 199 -10.76 -5.28 -8.02
C LYS A 199 -12.06 -5.82 -7.40
N LYS A 200 -12.95 -4.94 -6.94
CA LYS A 200 -14.28 -5.32 -6.43
C LYS A 200 -15.15 -5.95 -7.52
N LEU A 201 -15.16 -5.37 -8.72
CA LEU A 201 -15.88 -5.91 -9.88
C LEU A 201 -15.39 -7.31 -10.24
N LYS A 202 -14.07 -7.52 -10.29
CA LYS A 202 -13.46 -8.85 -10.52
C LYS A 202 -13.99 -9.87 -9.51
N LYS A 203 -13.95 -9.54 -8.21
CA LYS A 203 -14.46 -10.42 -7.15
C LYS A 203 -15.96 -10.70 -7.31
N SER A 204 -16.75 -9.68 -7.65
CA SER A 204 -18.20 -9.82 -7.87
C SER A 204 -18.52 -10.74 -9.06
N ILE A 205 -17.82 -10.55 -10.18
CA ILE A 205 -18.00 -11.40 -11.38
C ILE A 205 -17.68 -12.86 -11.05
N ILE A 206 -16.54 -13.13 -10.42
CA ILE A 206 -16.14 -14.48 -10.03
C ILE A 206 -17.20 -15.10 -9.11
N THR A 207 -17.56 -14.39 -8.03
CA THR A 207 -18.58 -14.86 -7.08
C THR A 207 -19.88 -15.20 -7.78
N LYS A 208 -20.36 -14.33 -8.68
CA LYS A 208 -21.59 -14.56 -9.44
C LYS A 208 -21.48 -15.80 -10.30
N LEU A 209 -20.40 -15.98 -11.05
CA LEU A 209 -20.23 -17.11 -11.96
C LEU A 209 -20.13 -18.45 -11.23
N VAL A 210 -19.36 -18.52 -10.13
CA VAL A 210 -19.21 -19.76 -9.35
C VAL A 210 -20.40 -20.09 -8.44
N THR A 211 -21.37 -19.17 -8.31
CA THR A 211 -22.59 -19.43 -7.49
C THR A 211 -23.88 -19.43 -8.29
N LYS A 212 -23.92 -18.79 -9.47
CA LYS A 212 -25.13 -18.62 -10.27
C LYS A 212 -25.02 -19.23 -11.67
N GLY A 213 -23.80 -19.63 -12.08
CA GLY A 213 -23.56 -20.15 -13.44
C GLY A 213 -23.56 -19.06 -14.51
N LEU A 214 -23.59 -19.52 -15.75
CA LEU A 214 -23.54 -18.65 -16.94
C LEU A 214 -24.92 -18.23 -17.42
N ASP A 215 -25.92 -19.08 -17.28
CA ASP A 215 -27.30 -18.83 -17.74
C ASP A 215 -28.08 -18.05 -16.67
N LYS A 216 -28.62 -16.90 -17.09
CA LYS A 216 -29.42 -16.01 -16.23
C LYS A 216 -30.87 -16.43 -16.06
N ASN A 217 -31.36 -17.30 -16.95
CA ASN A 217 -32.78 -17.71 -17.02
C ASN A 217 -33.04 -19.08 -16.41
N ILE A 218 -32.01 -19.64 -15.73
CA ILE A 218 -32.12 -20.98 -15.15
C ILE A 218 -32.94 -20.97 -13.85
N GLU A 219 -33.68 -22.04 -13.60
CA GLU A 219 -34.41 -22.22 -12.36
C GLU A 219 -33.43 -22.39 -11.19
N MET A 220 -33.69 -21.66 -10.10
CA MET A 220 -32.80 -21.58 -8.92
C MET A 220 -33.40 -22.35 -7.74
N GLN A 221 -32.54 -22.89 -6.89
CA GLN A 221 -32.88 -23.49 -5.59
C GLN A 221 -32.17 -22.74 -4.45
N ASP A 222 -32.82 -22.71 -3.27
CA ASP A 222 -32.25 -22.10 -2.08
C ASP A 222 -31.11 -22.96 -1.49
N THR A 223 -30.13 -22.31 -0.86
CA THR A 223 -29.08 -22.96 -0.05
C THR A 223 -29.25 -22.56 1.41
N ASP A 224 -28.54 -23.23 2.31
CA ASP A 224 -28.45 -22.88 3.73
C ASP A 224 -27.32 -21.85 4.02
N SER A 225 -26.75 -21.21 2.99
CA SER A 225 -25.72 -20.19 3.10
C SER A 225 -26.26 -18.83 2.72
N ASP A 226 -26.23 -17.89 3.68
CA ASP A 226 -26.74 -16.53 3.49
C ASP A 226 -26.04 -15.76 2.37
N TRP A 227 -24.71 -15.92 2.20
CA TRP A 227 -23.96 -15.22 1.17
C TRP A 227 -24.10 -15.85 -0.23
N ILE A 228 -24.32 -17.17 -0.30
CA ILE A 228 -24.60 -17.85 -1.57
C ILE A 228 -26.05 -17.58 -1.97
N GLY A 229 -26.99 -17.68 -1.03
CA GLY A 229 -28.42 -17.59 -1.26
C GLY A 229 -28.93 -18.73 -2.15
N LYS A 230 -29.08 -18.47 -3.46
CA LYS A 230 -29.60 -19.44 -4.42
C LYS A 230 -28.49 -19.93 -5.37
N ILE A 231 -28.62 -21.18 -5.82
CA ILE A 231 -27.78 -21.77 -6.89
C ILE A 231 -28.70 -22.36 -7.98
N PRO A 232 -28.20 -22.64 -9.20
CA PRO A 232 -28.95 -23.34 -10.23
C PRO A 232 -29.51 -24.67 -9.70
N LYS A 233 -30.80 -24.96 -10.00
CA LYS A 233 -31.53 -26.13 -9.46
C LYS A 233 -30.89 -27.46 -9.86
N HIS A 234 -30.25 -27.53 -11.02
CA HIS A 234 -29.57 -28.73 -11.49
C HIS A 234 -28.19 -28.93 -10.84
N TRP A 235 -27.65 -27.94 -10.11
CA TRP A 235 -26.41 -28.10 -9.37
C TRP A 235 -26.66 -28.86 -8.06
N LYS A 236 -25.65 -29.64 -7.66
CA LYS A 236 -25.64 -30.26 -6.33
C LYS A 236 -25.05 -29.26 -5.31
N TYR A 237 -25.62 -29.23 -4.10
CA TYR A 237 -25.06 -28.49 -2.97
C TYR A 237 -24.59 -29.49 -1.93
N ILE A 238 -23.30 -29.80 -1.89
CA ILE A 238 -22.72 -30.97 -1.22
C ILE A 238 -21.59 -30.58 -0.28
N LYS A 239 -21.34 -31.42 0.73
CA LYS A 239 -20.26 -31.23 1.69
C LYS A 239 -18.90 -31.40 0.99
N ILE A 240 -17.90 -30.59 1.39
CA ILE A 240 -16.52 -30.65 0.88
C ILE A 240 -15.96 -32.08 0.99
N LYS A 241 -16.27 -32.83 2.05
CA LYS A 241 -15.83 -34.23 2.22
C LYS A 241 -16.24 -35.19 1.06
N THR A 242 -17.24 -34.82 0.30
CA THR A 242 -17.64 -35.59 -0.88
C THR A 242 -16.69 -35.39 -2.05
N LEU A 243 -16.00 -34.26 -2.08
CA LEU A 243 -15.09 -33.86 -3.14
C LEU A 243 -13.62 -34.04 -2.77
N PHE A 244 -13.30 -33.83 -1.50
CA PHE A 244 -11.93 -33.78 -0.99
C PHE A 244 -11.79 -34.53 0.33
N HIS A 245 -10.59 -35.06 0.57
CA HIS A 245 -10.18 -35.64 1.86
C HIS A 245 -8.90 -34.97 2.35
N ALA A 246 -8.70 -34.97 3.66
CA ALA A 246 -7.47 -34.48 4.27
C ALA A 246 -6.32 -35.49 4.07
N VAL A 247 -5.14 -34.98 3.78
CA VAL A 247 -3.92 -35.77 3.58
C VAL A 247 -2.90 -35.40 4.67
N ASP A 248 -2.32 -36.41 5.33
CA ASP A 248 -1.28 -36.23 6.35
C ASP A 248 -0.03 -37.08 6.04
N GLU A 249 0.40 -37.08 4.80
CA GLU A 249 1.63 -37.73 4.37
C GLU A 249 2.84 -36.92 4.87
N ARG A 250 3.75 -37.55 5.62
CA ARG A 250 4.91 -36.88 6.24
C ARG A 250 6.16 -37.03 5.38
N ASN A 251 6.94 -35.97 5.33
CA ASN A 251 8.18 -35.89 4.59
C ASN A 251 9.37 -36.39 5.41
N ASN A 252 10.27 -37.13 4.76
CA ASN A 252 11.52 -37.63 5.29
C ASN A 252 12.76 -37.17 4.51
N ASN A 253 12.58 -36.26 3.54
CA ASN A 253 13.66 -35.72 2.70
C ASN A 253 13.99 -34.29 3.14
N GLU A 254 15.22 -34.04 3.57
CA GLU A 254 15.68 -32.71 4.01
C GLU A 254 15.75 -31.69 2.87
N ASN A 255 15.85 -32.13 1.62
CA ASN A 255 15.95 -31.28 0.45
C ASN A 255 14.61 -31.03 -0.26
N ALA A 256 13.49 -31.36 0.39
CA ALA A 256 12.17 -31.14 -0.19
C ALA A 256 11.88 -29.64 -0.34
N LEU A 257 11.21 -29.28 -1.47
CA LEU A 257 10.84 -27.88 -1.76
C LEU A 257 9.83 -27.38 -0.74
N LEU A 258 10.21 -26.37 0.02
CA LEU A 258 9.31 -25.76 1.01
C LEU A 258 8.35 -24.80 0.31
N LEU A 259 7.05 -25.04 0.50
CA LEU A 259 5.95 -24.26 -0.04
C LEU A 259 5.33 -23.40 1.06
N SER A 260 5.03 -22.17 0.72
CA SER A 260 4.30 -21.22 1.57
C SER A 260 3.00 -20.80 0.90
N LEU A 261 1.97 -20.60 1.72
CA LEU A 261 0.66 -20.13 1.28
C LEU A 261 0.51 -18.63 1.61
N TYR A 262 0.31 -17.84 0.58
CA TYR A 262 0.08 -16.40 0.66
C TYR A 262 -1.36 -16.09 0.29
N THR A 263 -2.07 -15.35 1.13
CA THR A 263 -3.48 -15.02 0.90
C THR A 263 -3.70 -14.33 -0.45
N ALA A 264 -2.82 -13.40 -0.83
CA ALA A 264 -2.97 -12.65 -2.08
C ALA A 264 -2.62 -13.47 -3.34
N ILE A 265 -1.53 -14.23 -3.32
CA ILE A 265 -0.97 -14.86 -4.54
C ILE A 265 -1.13 -16.38 -4.59
N GLY A 266 -1.53 -17.04 -3.48
CA GLY A 266 -1.68 -18.49 -3.39
C GLY A 266 -0.41 -19.20 -2.94
N VAL A 267 -0.20 -20.44 -3.41
CA VAL A 267 0.95 -21.27 -3.04
C VAL A 267 2.15 -20.93 -3.90
N LYS A 268 3.31 -20.69 -3.26
CA LYS A 268 4.59 -20.45 -3.93
C LYS A 268 5.74 -21.13 -3.18
N PRO A 269 6.83 -21.50 -3.89
CA PRO A 269 8.09 -21.86 -3.27
C PRO A 269 8.59 -20.70 -2.38
N ARG A 270 8.98 -21.06 -1.16
CA ARG A 270 9.37 -20.03 -0.16
C ARG A 270 10.62 -19.25 -0.57
N ASN A 271 11.52 -19.86 -1.34
CA ASN A 271 12.76 -19.25 -1.83
C ASN A 271 12.55 -18.25 -2.98
N GLU A 272 11.37 -18.20 -3.60
CA GLU A 272 11.06 -17.24 -4.67
C GLU A 272 10.68 -15.86 -4.13
N LEU A 273 10.38 -15.74 -2.85
CA LEU A 273 9.94 -14.49 -2.23
C LEU A 273 10.89 -14.13 -1.07
N GLU A 274 11.31 -12.87 -1.02
CA GLU A 274 12.08 -12.32 0.10
C GLU A 274 11.23 -12.30 1.36
N GLU A 275 11.29 -13.34 2.18
CA GLU A 275 10.59 -13.38 3.46
C GLU A 275 11.48 -12.90 4.61
N LYS A 276 10.98 -11.89 5.32
CA LYS A 276 11.41 -11.56 6.69
C LYS A 276 10.69 -12.53 7.65
N GLY A 277 11.32 -13.61 8.01
CA GLY A 277 10.74 -14.57 8.96
C GLY A 277 11.72 -15.65 9.39
N ASN A 278 11.37 -16.40 10.45
CA ASN A 278 12.17 -17.52 10.94
C ASN A 278 12.38 -18.56 9.84
N LYS A 279 13.63 -18.81 9.47
CA LYS A 279 13.98 -19.90 8.55
C LYS A 279 13.69 -21.23 9.25
N ALA A 280 12.96 -22.10 8.59
CA ALA A 280 12.81 -23.47 9.05
C ALA A 280 14.20 -24.12 9.14
N VAL A 281 14.52 -24.71 10.28
CA VAL A 281 15.81 -25.40 10.49
C VAL A 281 15.82 -26.73 9.73
N THR A 282 14.67 -27.37 9.59
CA THR A 282 14.48 -28.61 8.85
C THR A 282 13.07 -28.68 8.27
N VAL A 283 12.89 -29.44 7.20
CA VAL A 283 11.60 -29.77 6.59
C VAL A 283 11.18 -31.23 6.82
N ILE A 284 11.91 -31.94 7.67
CA ILE A 284 11.54 -33.30 8.09
C ILE A 284 10.23 -33.23 8.88
N ASN A 285 9.37 -34.23 8.68
CA ASN A 285 8.01 -34.29 9.22
C ASN A 285 7.03 -33.19 8.74
N TYR A 286 7.42 -32.38 7.75
CA TYR A 286 6.50 -31.47 7.08
C TYR A 286 5.48 -32.28 6.26
N LYS A 287 4.30 -31.72 6.00
CA LYS A 287 3.26 -32.37 5.20
C LYS A 287 3.65 -32.34 3.72
N LYS A 288 3.60 -33.50 3.06
CA LYS A 288 3.80 -33.58 1.62
C LYS A 288 2.64 -32.97 0.87
N VAL A 289 2.96 -32.26 -0.19
CA VAL A 289 2.03 -31.62 -1.11
C VAL A 289 2.32 -32.13 -2.51
N LYS A 290 1.30 -32.62 -3.18
CA LYS A 290 1.35 -32.94 -4.63
C LYS A 290 0.80 -31.76 -5.42
N GLN A 291 1.17 -31.69 -6.70
CA GLN A 291 0.52 -30.77 -7.63
C GLN A 291 -1.01 -31.01 -7.62
N ASN A 292 -1.79 -29.95 -7.60
CA ASN A 292 -3.25 -29.94 -7.48
C ASN A 292 -3.81 -30.32 -6.09
N ASP A 293 -2.98 -30.49 -5.07
CA ASP A 293 -3.47 -30.47 -3.69
C ASP A 293 -3.88 -29.05 -3.25
N ILE A 294 -4.83 -28.95 -2.34
CA ILE A 294 -5.23 -27.69 -1.71
C ILE A 294 -4.48 -27.55 -0.40
N ILE A 295 -3.84 -26.41 -0.18
CA ILE A 295 -3.23 -26.06 1.09
C ILE A 295 -4.13 -25.06 1.82
N VAL A 296 -4.38 -25.30 3.09
CA VAL A 296 -5.16 -24.45 3.97
C VAL A 296 -4.34 -24.10 5.22
N ASN A 297 -4.13 -22.83 5.48
CA ASN A 297 -3.63 -22.42 6.78
C ASN A 297 -4.81 -22.35 7.76
N LYS A 298 -4.94 -23.35 8.64
CA LYS A 298 -6.07 -23.45 9.57
C LYS A 298 -6.24 -22.24 10.49
N LEU A 299 -5.16 -21.50 10.78
CA LEU A 299 -5.19 -20.27 11.58
C LEU A 299 -5.73 -19.06 10.80
N LEU A 300 -5.55 -19.06 9.48
CA LEU A 300 -5.86 -17.93 8.60
C LEU A 300 -6.88 -18.29 7.52
N ALA A 301 -7.52 -19.48 7.58
CA ALA A 301 -8.55 -19.90 6.63
C ALA A 301 -9.71 -18.90 6.58
N TRP A 302 -10.13 -18.39 7.74
CA TRP A 302 -11.15 -17.35 7.86
C TRP A 302 -10.72 -15.99 7.28
N MET A 303 -9.43 -15.79 6.99
CA MET A 303 -8.90 -14.64 6.25
C MET A 303 -8.66 -14.97 4.75
N GLY A 304 -9.03 -16.17 4.29
CA GLY A 304 -8.88 -16.60 2.91
C GLY A 304 -7.55 -17.27 2.58
N ALA A 305 -6.81 -17.76 3.59
CA ALA A 305 -5.57 -18.51 3.36
C ALA A 305 -5.88 -19.97 2.94
N ILE A 306 -6.34 -20.13 1.70
CA ILE A 306 -6.63 -21.38 1.03
C ILE A 306 -6.29 -21.25 -0.45
N ALA A 307 -5.56 -22.23 -1.02
CA ALA A 307 -5.27 -22.25 -2.46
C ALA A 307 -4.81 -23.65 -2.92
N TYR A 308 -4.99 -23.90 -4.21
CA TYR A 308 -4.35 -25.02 -4.88
C TYR A 308 -2.85 -24.78 -5.06
N SER A 309 -2.08 -25.88 -5.01
CA SER A 309 -0.66 -25.88 -5.31
C SER A 309 -0.39 -26.21 -6.78
N ASP A 310 0.41 -25.40 -7.44
CA ASP A 310 1.00 -25.69 -8.76
C ASP A 310 2.28 -26.54 -8.64
N TYR A 311 2.76 -26.72 -7.42
CA TYR A 311 4.06 -27.31 -7.11
C TYR A 311 3.92 -28.60 -6.32
N GLU A 312 4.87 -29.50 -6.49
CA GLU A 312 5.12 -30.60 -5.59
C GLU A 312 6.19 -30.19 -4.57
N GLY A 313 5.96 -30.54 -3.30
CA GLY A 313 6.86 -30.14 -2.22
C GLY A 313 6.33 -30.45 -0.83
N VAL A 314 6.63 -29.60 0.13
CA VAL A 314 6.22 -29.77 1.52
C VAL A 314 5.73 -28.45 2.10
N THR A 315 4.80 -28.52 3.06
CA THR A 315 4.31 -27.36 3.79
C THR A 315 4.35 -27.59 5.30
N SER A 316 4.26 -26.50 6.07
CA SER A 316 4.30 -26.55 7.53
C SER A 316 3.31 -27.58 8.10
N PRO A 317 3.65 -28.28 9.19
CA PRO A 317 2.71 -29.13 9.92
C PRO A 317 1.43 -28.44 10.39
N ASP A 318 1.50 -27.11 10.55
CA ASP A 318 0.36 -26.29 10.95
C ASP A 318 -0.63 -26.00 9.81
N TYR A 319 -0.25 -26.31 8.56
CA TYR A 319 -1.16 -26.22 7.43
C TYR A 319 -1.80 -27.57 7.17
N ASP A 320 -3.01 -27.56 6.62
CA ASP A 320 -3.70 -28.77 6.22
C ASP A 320 -3.65 -28.90 4.69
N VAL A 321 -3.52 -30.14 4.25
CA VAL A 321 -3.47 -30.50 2.83
C VAL A 321 -4.71 -31.32 2.50
N TYR A 322 -5.38 -30.98 1.40
CA TYR A 322 -6.56 -31.71 0.93
C TYR A 322 -6.34 -32.12 -0.52
N ARG A 323 -6.77 -33.34 -0.84
CA ARG A 323 -6.70 -33.93 -2.18
C ARG A 323 -8.09 -34.28 -2.66
N ALA A 324 -8.34 -34.12 -3.95
CA ALA A 324 -9.59 -34.56 -4.56
C ALA A 324 -9.75 -36.08 -4.40
N ASN A 325 -11.00 -36.54 -4.15
CA ASN A 325 -11.33 -37.94 -4.13
C ASN A 325 -11.27 -38.52 -5.56
N ASP A 326 -10.88 -39.79 -5.73
CA ASP A 326 -10.59 -40.38 -7.03
C ASP A 326 -11.74 -40.26 -8.06
N ASN A 327 -13.01 -40.29 -7.60
CA ASN A 327 -14.18 -40.17 -8.48
C ASN A 327 -14.92 -38.82 -8.28
N ALA A 328 -14.27 -37.85 -7.72
CA ALA A 328 -14.91 -36.53 -7.46
C ALA A 328 -15.04 -35.73 -8.76
N ASN A 329 -16.21 -35.14 -8.94
CA ASN A 329 -16.49 -34.22 -10.03
C ASN A 329 -15.90 -32.84 -9.71
N VAL A 330 -14.59 -32.69 -9.87
CA VAL A 330 -13.82 -31.49 -9.47
C VAL A 330 -12.99 -31.00 -10.66
N PHE A 331 -13.28 -29.78 -11.11
CA PHE A 331 -12.38 -29.02 -11.96
C PHE A 331 -11.61 -28.00 -11.09
N ARG A 332 -10.30 -28.11 -11.08
CA ARG A 332 -9.39 -27.37 -10.20
C ARG A 332 -9.63 -25.86 -10.21
N ASP A 333 -9.69 -25.27 -11.40
CA ASP A 333 -9.74 -23.80 -11.52
C ASP A 333 -11.08 -23.22 -11.05
N TYR A 334 -12.18 -23.98 -11.21
CA TYR A 334 -13.47 -23.62 -10.64
C TYR A 334 -13.41 -23.52 -9.11
N TYR A 335 -12.89 -24.55 -8.44
CA TYR A 335 -12.80 -24.56 -6.98
C TYR A 335 -11.73 -23.61 -6.44
N ASN A 336 -10.62 -23.40 -7.17
CA ASN A 336 -9.65 -22.38 -6.82
C ASN A 336 -10.30 -20.98 -6.85
N ALA A 337 -11.08 -20.68 -7.88
CA ALA A 337 -11.84 -19.42 -7.95
C ALA A 337 -12.88 -19.33 -6.82
N TYR A 338 -13.61 -20.39 -6.54
CA TYR A 338 -14.59 -20.43 -5.46
C TYR A 338 -13.96 -20.17 -4.10
N PHE A 339 -12.88 -20.90 -3.74
CA PHE A 339 -12.26 -20.77 -2.43
C PHE A 339 -11.57 -19.43 -2.20
N ARG A 340 -10.96 -18.84 -3.22
CA ARG A 340 -10.11 -17.65 -3.06
C ARG A 340 -10.84 -16.33 -3.24
N TYR A 341 -11.86 -16.28 -4.08
CA TYR A 341 -12.46 -15.01 -4.50
C TYR A 341 -13.90 -14.82 -4.03
N THR A 342 -14.48 -15.78 -3.32
CA THR A 342 -15.81 -15.65 -2.73
C THR A 342 -15.77 -15.37 -1.23
N ASN A 343 -16.92 -15.40 -0.59
CA ASN A 343 -17.01 -15.29 0.88
C ASN A 343 -16.86 -16.65 1.59
N PHE A 344 -16.19 -17.62 0.97
CA PHE A 344 -15.90 -18.91 1.57
C PHE A 344 -15.07 -18.80 2.88
N ASN A 345 -14.24 -17.77 2.98
CA ASN A 345 -13.56 -17.43 4.23
C ASN A 345 -14.53 -17.15 5.39
N GLY A 346 -15.71 -16.61 5.11
CA GLY A 346 -16.79 -16.46 6.10
C GLY A 346 -17.36 -17.80 6.57
N ASP A 347 -17.49 -18.77 5.66
CA ASP A 347 -17.87 -20.14 6.05
C ASP A 347 -16.76 -20.78 6.91
N CYS A 348 -15.49 -20.60 6.56
CA CYS A 348 -14.37 -21.02 7.40
C CYS A 348 -14.43 -20.39 8.80
N TYR A 349 -14.82 -19.13 8.91
CA TYR A 349 -15.03 -18.47 10.19
C TYR A 349 -16.21 -19.10 10.96
N ARG A 350 -17.36 -19.29 10.31
CA ARG A 350 -18.58 -19.87 10.92
C ARG A 350 -18.38 -21.29 11.45
N TYR A 351 -17.61 -22.11 10.74
CA TYR A 351 -17.32 -23.50 11.14
C TYR A 351 -16.07 -23.61 12.01
N GLY A 352 -15.25 -22.57 12.08
CA GLY A 352 -14.08 -22.53 12.93
C GLY A 352 -14.43 -22.29 14.40
N HIS A 353 -13.47 -22.51 15.27
CA HIS A 353 -13.60 -22.24 16.69
C HIS A 353 -12.24 -21.88 17.34
N GLY A 354 -12.32 -21.16 18.47
CA GLY A 354 -11.16 -20.71 19.24
C GLY A 354 -11.57 -19.78 20.38
N ILE A 355 -10.69 -19.62 21.36
CA ILE A 355 -10.98 -18.77 22.55
C ILE A 355 -10.87 -17.28 22.21
N MET A 356 -10.03 -16.92 21.24
CA MET A 356 -9.81 -15.54 20.76
C MET A 356 -9.61 -15.55 19.24
N LEU A 357 -9.87 -14.42 18.57
CA LEU A 357 -9.68 -14.27 17.12
C LEU A 357 -8.29 -14.69 16.65
N MET A 358 -7.24 -14.34 17.39
CA MET A 358 -5.85 -14.72 17.09
C MET A 358 -5.59 -16.24 17.21
N ARG A 359 -6.51 -17.00 17.81
CA ARG A 359 -6.46 -18.46 17.96
C ARG A 359 -7.62 -19.15 17.29
N TRP A 360 -8.37 -18.45 16.43
CA TRP A 360 -9.46 -19.02 15.65
C TRP A 360 -8.89 -20.01 14.63
N ARG A 361 -9.46 -21.22 14.58
CA ARG A 361 -8.99 -22.28 13.69
C ARG A 361 -10.16 -22.97 13.01
N THR A 362 -10.00 -23.26 11.73
CA THR A 362 -10.89 -24.14 10.97
C THR A 362 -10.18 -25.47 10.81
N TYR A 363 -10.53 -26.45 11.64
CA TYR A 363 -9.93 -27.77 11.60
C TYR A 363 -10.46 -28.61 10.42
N PRO A 364 -9.74 -29.69 10.01
CA PRO A 364 -10.17 -30.52 8.87
C PRO A 364 -11.59 -31.07 9.00
N GLU A 365 -11.97 -31.53 10.20
CA GLU A 365 -13.31 -32.07 10.44
C GLU A 365 -14.40 -31.03 10.21
N GLU A 366 -14.11 -29.77 10.51
CA GLU A 366 -15.07 -28.66 10.34
C GLU A 366 -15.10 -28.18 8.88
N LEU A 367 -13.93 -28.00 8.25
CA LEU A 367 -13.87 -27.59 6.86
C LEU A 367 -14.57 -28.58 5.94
N LEU A 368 -14.40 -29.90 6.18
CA LEU A 368 -15.02 -30.96 5.39
C LEU A 368 -16.56 -31.05 5.54
N LYS A 369 -17.14 -30.38 6.56
CA LYS A 369 -18.61 -30.28 6.75
C LYS A 369 -19.23 -29.14 5.94
N ILE A 370 -18.45 -28.13 5.54
CA ILE A 370 -18.94 -27.00 4.75
C ILE A 370 -19.51 -27.51 3.44
N LYS A 371 -20.67 -26.99 3.05
CA LYS A 371 -21.28 -27.30 1.76
C LYS A 371 -20.82 -26.29 0.70
N VAL A 372 -20.65 -26.77 -0.51
CA VAL A 372 -20.24 -25.98 -1.67
C VAL A 372 -21.11 -26.33 -2.89
N PRO A 373 -21.32 -25.39 -3.83
CA PRO A 373 -21.91 -25.67 -5.13
C PRO A 373 -21.03 -26.65 -5.91
N ASN A 374 -21.66 -27.63 -6.56
CA ASN A 374 -20.98 -28.57 -7.43
C ASN A 374 -21.74 -28.70 -8.75
N PRO A 375 -21.44 -27.83 -9.72
CA PRO A 375 -21.95 -27.93 -11.09
C PRO A 375 -21.54 -29.25 -11.77
N PRO A 376 -22.18 -29.65 -12.87
CA PRO A 376 -21.62 -30.66 -13.79
C PRO A 376 -20.21 -30.28 -14.23
N TYR A 377 -19.34 -31.28 -14.47
CA TYR A 377 -17.91 -31.02 -14.76
C TYR A 377 -17.70 -30.09 -15.97
N ASN A 378 -18.46 -30.32 -17.06
CA ASN A 378 -18.36 -29.45 -18.25
C ASN A 378 -18.69 -27.98 -17.93
N GLU A 379 -19.69 -27.77 -17.10
CA GLU A 379 -20.08 -26.42 -16.68
C GLU A 379 -19.02 -25.77 -15.77
N GLN A 380 -18.36 -26.54 -14.90
CA GLN A 380 -17.20 -26.04 -14.13
C GLN A 380 -16.09 -25.56 -15.07
N VAL A 381 -15.80 -26.31 -16.15
CA VAL A 381 -14.80 -25.93 -17.16
C VAL A 381 -15.22 -24.65 -17.90
N GLU A 382 -16.47 -24.57 -18.36
CA GLU A 382 -16.98 -23.40 -19.07
C GLU A 382 -16.97 -22.15 -18.20
N ILE A 383 -17.42 -22.25 -16.94
CA ILE A 383 -17.37 -21.16 -15.97
C ILE A 383 -15.93 -20.69 -15.78
N SER A 384 -14.99 -21.62 -15.61
CA SER A 384 -13.58 -21.29 -15.39
C SER A 384 -12.96 -20.56 -16.60
N ASN A 385 -13.28 -20.99 -17.81
CA ASN A 385 -12.83 -20.32 -19.03
C ASN A 385 -13.36 -18.90 -19.12
N VAL A 386 -14.64 -18.68 -18.80
CA VAL A 386 -15.22 -17.33 -18.77
C VAL A 386 -14.58 -16.47 -17.69
N ILE A 387 -14.32 -17.03 -16.51
CA ILE A 387 -13.62 -16.34 -15.42
C ILE A 387 -12.22 -15.92 -15.89
N ASP A 388 -11.45 -16.82 -16.50
CA ASP A 388 -10.10 -16.53 -16.97
C ASP A 388 -10.09 -15.37 -17.98
N ILE A 389 -10.99 -15.42 -18.98
CA ILE A 389 -11.12 -14.33 -19.97
C ILE A 389 -11.44 -13.01 -19.28
N LYS A 390 -12.49 -12.99 -18.43
CA LYS A 390 -12.92 -11.75 -17.74
C LYS A 390 -11.87 -11.23 -16.78
N CYS A 391 -11.17 -12.10 -16.07
CA CYS A 391 -10.09 -11.68 -15.18
C CYS A 391 -8.93 -11.08 -15.94
N LYS A 392 -8.51 -11.67 -17.08
CA LYS A 392 -7.45 -11.12 -17.93
C LYS A 392 -7.82 -9.73 -18.49
N GLU A 393 -9.06 -9.55 -18.91
CA GLU A 393 -9.57 -8.24 -19.37
C GLU A 393 -9.47 -7.18 -18.27
N ILE A 394 -9.93 -7.52 -17.04
CA ILE A 394 -9.91 -6.59 -15.91
C ILE A 394 -8.48 -6.32 -15.43
N ASP A 395 -7.63 -7.35 -15.35
CA ASP A 395 -6.24 -7.21 -14.93
C ASP A 395 -5.46 -6.28 -15.87
N LYS A 396 -5.71 -6.37 -17.18
CA LYS A 396 -5.15 -5.44 -18.16
C LYS A 396 -5.63 -3.99 -17.95
N LEU A 397 -6.90 -3.81 -17.57
CA LEU A 397 -7.42 -2.47 -17.25
C LEU A 397 -6.75 -1.91 -15.98
N ILE A 398 -6.55 -2.74 -14.95
CA ILE A 398 -5.85 -2.38 -13.73
C ILE A 398 -4.40 -1.98 -14.05
N GLU A 399 -3.66 -2.82 -14.78
CA GLU A 399 -2.28 -2.53 -15.18
C GLU A 399 -2.16 -1.20 -15.93
N ASN A 400 -3.07 -0.94 -16.88
CA ASN A 400 -3.08 0.33 -17.60
C ASN A 400 -3.34 1.52 -16.67
N LYS A 401 -4.22 1.37 -15.68
CA LYS A 401 -4.49 2.42 -14.68
C LYS A 401 -3.32 2.65 -13.74
N GLU A 402 -2.61 1.59 -13.34
CA GLU A 402 -1.40 1.68 -12.52
C GLU A 402 -0.29 2.46 -13.27
N LYS A 403 -0.08 2.18 -14.57
CA LYS A 403 0.83 2.96 -15.42
C LYS A 403 0.45 4.45 -15.50
N ILE A 404 -0.85 4.76 -15.63
CA ILE A 404 -1.31 6.16 -15.62
C ILE A 404 -0.98 6.83 -14.28
N VAL A 405 -1.13 6.15 -13.15
CA VAL A 405 -0.73 6.69 -11.84
C VAL A 405 0.76 7.01 -11.82
N GLU A 406 1.60 6.09 -12.26
CA GLU A 406 3.06 6.30 -12.33
C GLU A 406 3.43 7.49 -13.23
N GLU A 407 2.82 7.60 -14.40
CA GLU A 407 3.02 8.71 -15.33
C GLU A 407 2.59 10.06 -14.72
N LEU A 408 1.45 10.11 -14.05
CA LEU A 408 0.98 11.31 -13.35
C LEU A 408 1.91 11.72 -12.21
N GLU A 409 2.45 10.76 -11.43
CA GLU A 409 3.43 11.04 -10.38
C GLU A 409 4.75 11.58 -10.95
N GLN A 410 5.21 11.07 -12.08
CA GLN A 410 6.40 11.61 -12.78
C GLN A 410 6.11 12.99 -13.38
N TYR A 411 4.95 13.16 -13.99
CA TYR A 411 4.51 14.46 -14.52
C TYR A 411 4.43 15.52 -13.42
N LYS A 412 3.89 15.18 -12.25
CA LYS A 412 3.87 16.06 -11.08
C LYS A 412 5.27 16.56 -10.70
N LYS A 413 6.25 15.65 -10.63
CA LYS A 413 7.65 15.98 -10.35
C LYS A 413 8.26 16.89 -11.42
N SER A 414 7.98 16.59 -12.70
CA SER A 414 8.47 17.39 -13.83
C SER A 414 7.90 18.81 -13.82
N VAL A 415 6.60 18.94 -13.61
CA VAL A 415 5.91 20.26 -13.51
C VAL A 415 6.55 21.09 -12.39
N ILE A 416 6.68 20.53 -11.19
CA ILE A 416 7.31 21.25 -10.08
C ILE A 416 8.73 21.70 -10.47
N TYR A 417 9.54 20.78 -11.00
CA TYR A 417 10.93 21.07 -11.40
C TYR A 417 11.01 22.20 -12.44
N GLU A 418 10.24 22.09 -13.51
CA GLU A 418 10.29 23.02 -14.64
C GLU A 418 9.99 24.47 -14.22
N TYR A 419 8.99 24.66 -13.35
CA TYR A 419 8.57 25.98 -12.93
C TYR A 419 9.44 26.56 -11.81
N VAL A 420 9.85 25.76 -10.80
CA VAL A 420 10.72 26.29 -9.72
C VAL A 420 12.17 26.49 -10.14
N THR A 421 12.59 25.93 -11.29
CA THR A 421 13.92 26.17 -11.87
C THR A 421 13.87 27.12 -13.08
N GLY A 422 12.70 27.63 -13.43
CA GLY A 422 12.50 28.57 -14.54
C GLY A 422 12.69 27.99 -15.94
N LYS A 423 12.63 26.67 -16.10
CA LYS A 423 12.66 26.01 -17.43
C LYS A 423 11.39 26.28 -18.23
N LYS A 424 10.28 26.52 -17.51
CA LYS A 424 9.02 27.00 -18.06
C LYS A 424 8.57 28.28 -17.37
N GLU A 425 7.85 29.11 -18.09
CA GLU A 425 7.26 30.36 -17.63
C GLU A 425 5.75 30.16 -17.41
N VAL A 426 5.22 30.77 -16.36
CA VAL A 426 3.76 30.83 -16.14
C VAL A 426 3.23 31.95 -17.02
N ASN A 427 2.42 31.59 -18.00
CA ASN A 427 1.75 32.52 -18.91
C ASN A 427 0.68 33.34 -18.23
#